data_a10886f638d7df04243a462e181184d2
#
_entry.id   a10886f638d7df04243a462e181184d2
#
_cell.length_a   1.000
_cell.length_b   1.000
_cell.length_c   1.000
_cell.angle_alpha   90.00
_cell.angle_beta   90.00
_cell.angle_gamma   90.00
#
_symmetry.space_group_name_H-M   'P 1'
#
loop_
_entity.id
_entity.type
_entity.pdbx_description
1 polymer ?
#
loop_
_entity_poly.entity_id
_entity_poly.type
_entity_poly.pdbx_seq_one_letter_code
_entity_poly.pdbx_strand_id
1 'polypeptide(L)'
;TCVAEDLNAMTAQAQIDNLIVQVLFQRKPGALHLAADVASTPCMPPKAPLPLIEQLDSEAAAQEFERDLKGFLKGRTLAVLADVLVHRFGCQSTLQGYLDRSGVPVATLSWGKSLIDEETSNFAGIYSGAASHGDTRKTVEEATALVTVGVDFTDNITAGFSVAISQDNQVDIRRDTAYIQGNAYTPLSMGRAIEILDQVTAEVSPE
;
A
#
# COMPACT_ATOMS: atom_id res chain seq x y z
N THR A 1 -2.66 5.73 -15.24
CA THR A 1 -2.84 4.64 -16.21
C THR A 1 -1.58 3.81 -16.25
N CYS A 2 -1.67 2.49 -16.06
CA CYS A 2 -0.50 1.61 -16.15
C CYS A 2 -0.17 1.22 -17.58
N VAL A 3 -1.20 1.11 -18.42
CA VAL A 3 -1.08 0.76 -19.84
C VAL A 3 -2.16 1.47 -20.64
N ALA A 4 -1.83 1.86 -21.85
CA ALA A 4 -2.78 2.41 -22.81
C ALA A 4 -2.52 1.71 -24.15
N GLU A 5 -3.60 1.20 -24.79
CA GLU A 5 -3.53 0.43 -26.02
C GLU A 5 -4.47 1.04 -27.08
N ASP A 6 -3.93 1.30 -28.25
CA ASP A 6 -4.72 1.53 -29.48
C ASP A 6 -4.93 0.19 -30.15
N LEU A 7 -6.16 -0.32 -30.15
CA LEU A 7 -6.45 -1.65 -30.67
C LEU A 7 -6.24 -1.74 -32.17
N ASN A 8 -5.49 -2.76 -32.57
CA ASN A 8 -5.30 -3.15 -33.97
C ASN A 8 -6.08 -4.43 -34.23
N ALA A 9 -6.81 -4.49 -35.36
CA ALA A 9 -7.66 -5.64 -35.69
C ALA A 9 -6.93 -7.00 -35.69
N MET A 10 -5.63 -7.02 -36.04
CA MET A 10 -4.84 -8.27 -36.06
C MET A 10 -4.36 -8.73 -34.70
N THR A 11 -4.18 -7.81 -33.74
CA THR A 11 -3.57 -8.06 -32.43
C THR A 11 -4.49 -7.72 -31.26
N ALA A 12 -5.73 -7.31 -31.53
CA ALA A 12 -6.69 -6.82 -30.53
C ALA A 12 -6.83 -7.75 -29.34
N GLN A 13 -6.95 -9.07 -29.55
CA GLN A 13 -7.06 -10.03 -28.45
C GLN A 13 -5.84 -9.97 -27.52
N ALA A 14 -4.64 -10.05 -28.09
CA ALA A 14 -3.41 -10.04 -27.27
C ALA A 14 -3.20 -8.70 -26.54
N GLN A 15 -3.61 -7.57 -27.16
CA GLN A 15 -3.57 -6.26 -26.54
C GLN A 15 -4.56 -6.15 -25.37
N ILE A 16 -5.79 -6.66 -25.54
CA ILE A 16 -6.80 -6.70 -24.49
C ILE A 16 -6.33 -7.60 -23.33
N ASP A 17 -5.83 -8.80 -23.65
CA ASP A 17 -5.34 -9.74 -22.66
C ASP A 17 -4.19 -9.13 -21.83
N ASN A 18 -3.20 -8.52 -22.49
CA ASN A 18 -2.10 -7.82 -21.85
C ASN A 18 -2.61 -6.67 -20.96
N LEU A 19 -3.53 -5.85 -21.48
CA LEU A 19 -4.11 -4.74 -20.71
C LEU A 19 -4.79 -5.25 -19.44
N ILE A 20 -5.61 -6.30 -19.52
CA ILE A 20 -6.28 -6.88 -18.36
C ILE A 20 -5.25 -7.40 -17.33
N VAL A 21 -4.24 -8.15 -17.79
CA VAL A 21 -3.18 -8.68 -16.93
C VAL A 21 -2.44 -7.54 -16.22
N GLN A 22 -2.07 -6.47 -16.94
CA GLN A 22 -1.37 -5.32 -16.35
C GLN A 22 -2.25 -4.55 -15.37
N VAL A 23 -3.53 -4.34 -15.66
CA VAL A 23 -4.49 -3.68 -14.77
C VAL A 23 -4.65 -4.48 -13.48
N LEU A 24 -4.83 -5.80 -13.58
CA LEU A 24 -4.97 -6.68 -12.42
C LEU A 24 -3.69 -6.74 -11.59
N PHE A 25 -2.54 -6.85 -12.25
CA PHE A 25 -1.25 -6.91 -11.57
C PHE A 25 -0.87 -5.60 -10.89
N GLN A 26 -1.00 -4.46 -11.60
CA GLN A 26 -0.58 -3.17 -11.06
C GLN A 26 -1.64 -2.48 -10.20
N ARG A 27 -2.90 -2.99 -10.21
CA ARG A 27 -4.05 -2.36 -9.54
C ARG A 27 -4.22 -0.88 -9.92
N LYS A 28 -3.93 -0.56 -11.18
CA LYS A 28 -4.04 0.78 -11.76
C LYS A 28 -4.98 0.76 -12.96
N PRO A 29 -5.65 1.89 -13.27
CA PRO A 29 -6.51 1.96 -14.46
C PRO A 29 -5.69 1.72 -15.74
N GLY A 30 -6.27 0.94 -16.67
CA GLY A 30 -5.82 0.85 -18.06
C GLY A 30 -6.70 1.72 -18.95
N ALA A 31 -6.19 2.10 -20.11
CA ALA A 31 -6.96 2.78 -21.16
C ALA A 31 -6.93 1.95 -22.44
N LEU A 32 -8.10 1.84 -23.10
CA LEU A 32 -8.25 1.11 -24.34
C LEU A 32 -8.99 1.98 -25.33
N HIS A 33 -8.34 2.25 -26.46
CA HIS A 33 -8.92 2.96 -27.56
C HIS A 33 -9.38 1.98 -28.65
N LEU A 34 -10.69 1.95 -28.91
CA LEU A 34 -11.31 1.08 -29.90
C LEU A 34 -11.85 1.91 -31.05
N ALA A 35 -11.18 1.89 -32.18
CA ALA A 35 -11.65 2.54 -33.38
C ALA A 35 -12.87 1.81 -33.97
N ALA A 36 -13.78 2.54 -34.64
CA ALA A 36 -15.06 2.01 -35.11
C ALA A 36 -14.92 0.89 -36.16
N ASP A 37 -13.90 0.95 -36.98
CA ASP A 37 -13.57 -0.06 -37.99
C ASP A 37 -13.01 -1.34 -37.33
N VAL A 38 -12.21 -1.21 -36.30
CA VAL A 38 -11.71 -2.34 -35.49
C VAL A 38 -12.84 -3.04 -34.75
N ALA A 39 -13.81 -2.27 -34.21
CA ALA A 39 -14.93 -2.80 -33.43
C ALA A 39 -15.82 -3.77 -34.21
N SER A 40 -15.90 -3.62 -35.53
CA SER A 40 -16.68 -4.47 -36.42
C SER A 40 -15.92 -5.65 -37.01
N THR A 41 -14.61 -5.76 -36.73
CA THR A 41 -13.76 -6.82 -37.25
C THR A 41 -13.92 -8.12 -36.46
N PRO A 42 -14.10 -9.29 -37.09
CA PRO A 42 -14.13 -10.56 -36.38
C PRO A 42 -12.84 -10.81 -35.57
N CYS A 43 -12.99 -11.19 -34.32
CA CYS A 43 -11.90 -11.51 -33.41
C CYS A 43 -11.94 -12.97 -32.97
N MET A 44 -10.78 -13.57 -32.75
CA MET A 44 -10.69 -14.92 -32.21
C MET A 44 -11.06 -14.93 -30.73
N PRO A 45 -11.85 -15.90 -30.25
CA PRO A 45 -12.12 -16.01 -28.82
C PRO A 45 -10.83 -16.40 -28.06
N PRO A 46 -10.73 -16.03 -26.77
CA PRO A 46 -9.60 -16.46 -25.92
C PRO A 46 -9.57 -18.00 -25.83
N LYS A 47 -8.38 -18.60 -25.91
CA LYS A 47 -8.18 -20.05 -25.90
C LYS A 47 -7.95 -20.63 -24.52
N ALA A 48 -7.56 -19.80 -23.56
CA ALA A 48 -7.23 -20.17 -22.18
C ALA A 48 -7.54 -19.01 -21.24
N PRO A 49 -7.66 -19.28 -19.91
CA PRO A 49 -7.68 -18.23 -18.91
C PRO A 49 -6.42 -17.36 -18.99
N LEU A 50 -6.56 -16.09 -18.62
CA LEU A 50 -5.43 -15.17 -18.59
C LEU A 50 -4.40 -15.61 -17.54
N PRO A 51 -3.09 -15.61 -17.86
CA PRO A 51 -2.06 -15.85 -16.87
C PRO A 51 -1.99 -14.64 -15.91
N LEU A 52 -2.32 -14.88 -14.64
CA LEU A 52 -2.13 -13.86 -13.61
C LEU A 52 -0.64 -13.81 -13.24
N ILE A 53 -0.11 -12.59 -13.11
CA ILE A 53 1.25 -12.38 -12.62
C ILE A 53 1.20 -12.44 -11.09
N GLU A 54 1.90 -13.39 -10.50
CA GLU A 54 2.10 -13.46 -9.06
C GLU A 54 3.30 -12.59 -8.66
N GLN A 55 3.16 -11.91 -7.52
CA GLN A 55 4.27 -11.20 -6.92
C GLN A 55 5.06 -12.20 -6.09
N LEU A 56 6.36 -12.31 -6.36
CA LEU A 56 7.27 -13.16 -5.59
C LEU A 56 8.04 -12.31 -4.59
N ASP A 57 8.02 -12.72 -3.33
CA ASP A 57 8.82 -12.12 -2.27
C ASP A 57 10.25 -12.70 -2.29
N SER A 58 11.24 -11.86 -1.98
CA SER A 58 12.60 -12.29 -1.72
C SER A 58 12.76 -12.63 -0.23
N GLU A 59 13.07 -13.87 0.07
CA GLU A 59 13.34 -14.27 1.46
C GLU A 59 14.53 -13.49 2.05
N ALA A 60 15.53 -13.18 1.26
CA ALA A 60 16.66 -12.35 1.69
C ALA A 60 16.23 -10.93 2.05
N ALA A 61 15.38 -10.29 1.21
CA ALA A 61 14.85 -8.98 1.51
C ALA A 61 13.93 -8.98 2.75
N ALA A 62 13.14 -10.03 2.95
CA ALA A 62 12.28 -10.20 4.11
C ALA A 62 13.10 -10.31 5.41
N GLN A 63 14.14 -11.15 5.44
CA GLN A 63 15.01 -11.31 6.59
C GLN A 63 15.81 -10.03 6.92
N GLU A 64 16.25 -9.33 5.88
CA GLU A 64 16.96 -8.06 6.05
C GLU A 64 16.05 -6.98 6.61
N PHE A 65 14.82 -6.87 6.07
CA PHE A 65 13.79 -5.97 6.57
C PHE A 65 13.43 -6.28 8.04
N GLU A 66 13.20 -7.55 8.39
CA GLU A 66 12.90 -7.98 9.75
C GLU A 66 13.98 -7.57 10.75
N ARG A 67 15.25 -7.88 10.42
CA ARG A 67 16.42 -7.54 11.26
C ARG A 67 16.50 -6.02 11.51
N ASP A 68 16.40 -5.24 10.45
CA ASP A 68 16.58 -3.79 10.52
C ASP A 68 15.37 -3.11 11.16
N LEU A 69 14.14 -3.62 10.90
CA LEU A 69 12.92 -3.17 11.56
C LEU A 69 12.99 -3.39 13.09
N LYS A 70 13.48 -4.54 13.53
CA LYS A 70 13.65 -4.83 14.95
C LYS A 70 14.60 -3.84 15.62
N GLY A 71 15.69 -3.49 14.96
CA GLY A 71 16.62 -2.46 15.44
C GLY A 71 15.98 -1.08 15.45
N PHE A 72 15.22 -0.75 14.43
CA PHE A 72 14.55 0.55 14.28
C PHE A 72 13.44 0.78 15.30
N LEU A 73 12.59 -0.22 15.57
CA LEU A 73 11.44 -0.07 16.50
C LEU A 73 11.85 0.00 17.98
N LYS A 74 13.03 -0.47 18.33
CA LYS A 74 13.46 -0.56 19.73
C LYS A 74 13.49 0.81 20.43
N GLY A 75 12.66 0.96 21.47
CA GLY A 75 12.56 2.17 22.27
C GLY A 75 11.88 3.35 21.57
N ARG A 76 11.19 3.12 20.45
CA ARG A 76 10.46 4.15 19.72
C ARG A 76 8.95 4.08 19.97
N THR A 77 8.30 5.23 19.85
CA THR A 77 6.83 5.32 19.89
C THR A 77 6.29 5.04 18.51
N LEU A 78 5.53 3.95 18.39
CA LEU A 78 4.98 3.45 17.13
C LEU A 78 3.60 4.03 16.85
N ALA A 79 3.37 4.45 15.63
CA ALA A 79 2.04 4.77 15.07
C ALA A 79 1.94 4.28 13.63
N VAL A 80 0.74 4.04 13.16
CA VAL A 80 0.45 3.62 11.77
C VAL A 80 -0.36 4.69 11.06
N LEU A 81 0.01 4.96 9.80
CA LEU A 81 -0.80 5.74 8.87
C LEU A 81 -1.11 4.87 7.66
N ALA A 82 -2.38 4.58 7.39
CA ALA A 82 -2.79 3.71 6.30
C ALA A 82 -3.68 4.43 5.27
N ASP A 83 -3.64 3.97 4.01
CA ASP A 83 -4.50 4.53 2.97
C ASP A 83 -4.96 3.47 1.96
N VAL A 84 -5.68 3.92 0.96
CA VAL A 84 -6.45 3.16 -0.03
C VAL A 84 -5.67 2.04 -0.73
N LEU A 85 -4.36 2.13 -0.87
CA LEU A 85 -3.58 1.07 -1.52
C LEU A 85 -3.60 -0.24 -0.73
N VAL A 86 -3.73 -0.21 0.60
CA VAL A 86 -3.94 -1.42 1.42
C VAL A 86 -5.17 -2.19 0.94
N HIS A 87 -6.28 -1.47 0.70
CA HIS A 87 -7.51 -2.07 0.16
C HIS A 87 -7.31 -2.60 -1.27
N ARG A 88 -6.67 -1.81 -2.14
CA ARG A 88 -6.42 -2.20 -3.53
C ARG A 88 -5.55 -3.45 -3.67
N PHE A 89 -4.61 -3.66 -2.75
CA PHE A 89 -3.74 -4.84 -2.74
C PHE A 89 -4.28 -6.00 -1.90
N GLY A 90 -5.48 -5.86 -1.31
CA GLY A 90 -6.15 -6.93 -0.57
C GLY A 90 -5.53 -7.23 0.79
N CYS A 91 -4.79 -6.26 1.38
CA CYS A 91 -4.11 -6.41 2.67
C CYS A 91 -4.93 -5.91 3.87
N GLN A 92 -6.22 -5.58 3.67
CA GLN A 92 -7.06 -5.00 4.71
C GLN A 92 -7.17 -5.89 5.94
N SER A 93 -7.48 -7.19 5.77
CA SER A 93 -7.62 -8.14 6.88
C SER A 93 -6.29 -8.38 7.60
N THR A 94 -5.17 -8.39 6.88
CA THR A 94 -3.84 -8.55 7.47
C THR A 94 -3.49 -7.35 8.34
N LEU A 95 -3.74 -6.12 7.84
CA LEU A 95 -3.51 -4.90 8.61
C LEU A 95 -4.44 -4.81 9.82
N GLN A 96 -5.74 -5.09 9.67
CA GLN A 96 -6.69 -5.07 10.79
C GLN A 96 -6.26 -6.06 11.87
N GLY A 97 -5.91 -7.30 11.50
CA GLY A 97 -5.43 -8.29 12.46
C GLY A 97 -4.17 -7.88 13.23
N TYR A 98 -3.24 -7.19 12.58
CA TYR A 98 -2.09 -6.58 13.24
C TYR A 98 -2.52 -5.50 14.25
N LEU A 99 -3.39 -4.58 13.84
CA LEU A 99 -3.85 -3.49 14.69
C LEU A 99 -4.64 -3.97 15.93
N ASP A 100 -5.45 -5.01 15.74
CA ASP A 100 -6.23 -5.63 16.82
C ASP A 100 -5.32 -6.29 17.87
N ARG A 101 -4.23 -6.92 17.42
CA ARG A 101 -3.27 -7.58 18.34
C ARG A 101 -2.34 -6.60 19.04
N SER A 102 -1.84 -5.63 18.30
CA SER A 102 -0.82 -4.71 18.79
C SER A 102 -1.37 -3.53 19.60
N GLY A 103 -2.63 -3.12 19.32
CA GLY A 103 -3.21 -1.91 19.91
C GLY A 103 -2.49 -0.61 19.51
N VAL A 104 -1.62 -0.66 18.50
CA VAL A 104 -0.85 0.49 18.03
C VAL A 104 -1.79 1.58 17.50
N PRO A 105 -1.58 2.86 17.89
CA PRO A 105 -2.37 3.96 17.34
C PRO A 105 -2.32 4.01 15.82
N VAL A 106 -3.48 4.18 15.20
CA VAL A 106 -3.61 4.20 13.74
C VAL A 106 -4.46 5.37 13.28
N ALA A 107 -3.99 6.05 12.23
CA ALA A 107 -4.74 7.04 11.48
C ALA A 107 -4.89 6.58 10.02
N THR A 108 -5.87 7.12 9.31
CA THR A 108 -5.99 6.93 7.86
C THR A 108 -5.94 8.27 7.14
N LEU A 109 -5.55 8.25 5.86
CA LEU A 109 -5.86 9.38 4.98
C LEU A 109 -7.34 9.31 4.54
N SER A 110 -7.84 10.35 3.89
CA SER A 110 -9.24 10.45 3.50
C SER A 110 -9.71 9.32 2.58
N TRP A 111 -8.83 8.81 1.72
CA TRP A 111 -9.16 7.70 0.82
C TRP A 111 -9.08 6.33 1.51
N GLY A 112 -8.48 6.27 2.69
CA GLY A 112 -8.47 5.09 3.55
C GLY A 112 -9.68 4.97 4.47
N LYS A 113 -10.71 5.79 4.30
CA LYS A 113 -11.95 5.69 5.08
C LYS A 113 -12.57 4.29 4.97
N SER A 114 -12.99 3.72 6.11
CA SER A 114 -13.48 2.34 6.25
C SER A 114 -12.47 1.24 5.89
N LEU A 115 -11.20 1.57 5.77
CA LEU A 115 -10.12 0.59 5.60
C LEU A 115 -9.94 -0.27 6.85
N ILE A 116 -10.10 0.34 8.00
CA ILE A 116 -9.99 -0.27 9.32
C ILE A 116 -11.27 0.01 10.12
N ASP A 117 -11.46 -0.73 11.22
CA ASP A 117 -12.55 -0.46 12.14
C ASP A 117 -12.28 0.86 12.90
N GLU A 118 -13.07 1.89 12.59
CA GLU A 118 -12.94 3.23 13.17
C GLU A 118 -13.54 3.35 14.58
N GLU A 119 -14.21 2.30 15.10
CA GLU A 119 -14.77 2.25 16.45
C GLU A 119 -13.76 1.74 17.50
N THR A 120 -12.60 1.26 17.05
CA THR A 120 -11.55 0.77 17.95
C THR A 120 -10.88 1.89 18.71
N SER A 121 -10.46 1.60 19.96
CA SER A 121 -9.86 2.60 20.85
C SER A 121 -8.50 3.13 20.38
N ASN A 122 -7.83 2.43 19.46
CA ASN A 122 -6.56 2.82 18.89
C ASN A 122 -6.70 3.62 17.58
N PHE A 123 -7.95 3.87 17.10
CA PHE A 123 -8.15 4.74 15.94
C PHE A 123 -8.00 6.22 16.32
N ALA A 124 -6.97 6.86 15.78
CA ALA A 124 -6.64 8.26 16.07
C ALA A 124 -7.36 9.28 15.15
N GLY A 125 -8.05 8.81 14.11
CA GLY A 125 -8.79 9.66 13.19
C GLY A 125 -8.21 9.77 11.79
N ILE A 126 -8.73 10.73 11.01
CA ILE A 126 -8.28 10.97 9.63
C ILE A 126 -7.19 12.04 9.65
N TYR A 127 -6.02 11.71 9.07
CA TYR A 127 -4.90 12.61 8.91
C TYR A 127 -4.98 13.35 7.56
N SER A 128 -4.79 14.66 7.58
CA SER A 128 -4.80 15.54 6.39
C SER A 128 -3.76 16.67 6.54
N GLY A 129 -2.55 16.35 6.98
CA GLY A 129 -1.50 17.35 7.20
C GLY A 129 -1.94 18.42 8.22
N ALA A 130 -1.73 19.69 7.91
CA ALA A 130 -2.08 20.82 8.77
C ALA A 130 -3.60 20.96 9.04
N ALA A 131 -4.46 20.36 8.21
CA ALA A 131 -5.90 20.39 8.39
C ALA A 131 -6.45 19.28 9.29
N SER A 132 -5.60 18.41 9.82
CA SER A 132 -5.97 17.34 10.74
C SER A 132 -6.47 17.89 12.08
N HIS A 133 -7.32 17.10 12.76
CA HIS A 133 -7.57 17.33 14.19
C HIS A 133 -6.25 17.24 14.97
N GLY A 134 -6.10 18.08 16.02
CA GLY A 134 -4.84 18.23 16.75
C GLY A 134 -4.27 16.93 17.28
N ASP A 135 -5.10 16.07 17.87
CA ASP A 135 -4.66 14.79 18.45
C ASP A 135 -4.24 13.78 17.37
N THR A 136 -4.99 13.71 16.24
CA THR A 136 -4.62 12.89 15.08
C THR A 136 -3.29 13.32 14.50
N ARG A 137 -3.13 14.65 14.34
CA ARG A 137 -1.89 15.24 13.83
C ARG A 137 -0.70 14.90 14.73
N LYS A 138 -0.89 15.05 16.04
CA LYS A 138 0.13 14.74 17.03
C LYS A 138 0.52 13.26 17.00
N THR A 139 -0.45 12.35 16.94
CA THR A 139 -0.21 10.91 16.83
C THR A 139 0.67 10.57 15.63
N VAL A 140 0.43 11.20 14.47
CA VAL A 140 1.17 10.91 13.24
C VAL A 140 2.52 11.61 13.18
N GLU A 141 2.57 12.92 13.50
CA GLU A 141 3.77 13.73 13.29
C GLU A 141 4.80 13.63 14.43
N GLU A 142 4.37 13.27 15.65
CA GLU A 142 5.28 13.11 16.81
C GLU A 142 5.72 11.65 17.03
N ALA A 143 5.19 10.68 16.27
CA ALA A 143 5.66 9.31 16.32
C ALA A 143 7.14 9.21 15.95
N THR A 144 7.92 8.55 16.80
CA THR A 144 9.35 8.33 16.52
C THR A 144 9.58 7.11 15.62
N ALA A 145 8.54 6.29 15.42
CA ALA A 145 8.44 5.23 14.41
C ALA A 145 7.07 5.28 13.76
N LEU A 146 6.93 6.07 12.68
CA LEU A 146 5.71 6.08 11.87
C LEU A 146 5.78 5.03 10.78
N VAL A 147 4.86 4.08 10.78
CA VAL A 147 4.69 3.10 9.69
C VAL A 147 3.60 3.60 8.75
N THR A 148 3.98 3.97 7.53
CA THR A 148 3.03 4.27 6.46
C THR A 148 2.75 3.01 5.65
N VAL A 149 1.47 2.65 5.46
CA VAL A 149 1.07 1.46 4.73
C VAL A 149 0.15 1.83 3.58
N GLY A 150 0.63 1.64 2.37
CA GLY A 150 -0.16 1.91 1.17
C GLY A 150 -0.57 3.38 1.02
N VAL A 151 0.30 4.29 1.42
CA VAL A 151 0.07 5.74 1.41
C VAL A 151 0.70 6.38 0.18
N ASP A 152 -0.08 7.19 -0.53
CA ASP A 152 0.40 8.11 -1.55
C ASP A 152 -0.03 9.54 -1.17
N PHE A 153 0.92 10.39 -0.81
CA PHE A 153 0.63 11.78 -0.48
C PHE A 153 0.33 12.60 -1.74
N THR A 154 -0.86 13.20 -1.79
CA THR A 154 -1.25 14.16 -2.83
C THR A 154 -1.63 15.50 -2.19
N ASP A 155 -1.62 16.56 -2.97
CA ASP A 155 -1.98 17.91 -2.53
C ASP A 155 -3.38 17.96 -1.86
N ASN A 156 -4.34 17.28 -2.46
CA ASN A 156 -5.73 17.31 -2.03
C ASN A 156 -5.97 16.67 -0.65
N ILE A 157 -5.33 15.51 -0.40
CA ILE A 157 -5.54 14.78 0.87
C ILE A 157 -4.60 15.21 1.99
N THR A 158 -3.63 16.06 1.69
CA THR A 158 -2.61 16.53 2.64
C THR A 158 -2.67 18.04 2.88
N ALA A 159 -3.77 18.68 2.53
CA ALA A 159 -3.93 20.14 2.63
C ALA A 159 -2.72 20.88 2.02
N GLY A 160 -2.41 20.62 0.73
CA GLY A 160 -1.34 21.26 -0.01
C GLY A 160 0.05 20.77 0.39
N PHE A 161 0.24 19.49 0.64
CA PHE A 161 1.51 18.87 1.07
C PHE A 161 2.04 19.41 2.42
N SER A 162 1.13 19.80 3.33
CA SER A 162 1.48 20.32 4.66
C SER A 162 1.82 19.21 5.68
N VAL A 163 2.28 18.07 5.20
CA VAL A 163 2.72 16.92 6.00
C VAL A 163 4.07 17.21 6.64
N ALA A 164 4.20 16.99 7.95
CA ALA A 164 5.44 17.17 8.70
C ALA A 164 5.97 15.83 9.23
N ILE A 165 6.18 14.86 8.34
CA ILE A 165 6.71 13.51 8.64
C ILE A 165 8.19 13.48 8.25
N SER A 166 9.07 13.11 9.20
CA SER A 166 10.49 12.93 8.93
C SER A 166 10.75 11.52 8.38
N GLN A 167 11.53 11.44 7.31
CA GLN A 167 11.99 10.15 6.76
C GLN A 167 12.82 9.35 7.75
N ASP A 168 13.55 10.02 8.67
CA ASP A 168 14.36 9.36 9.70
C ASP A 168 13.52 8.60 10.74
N ASN A 169 12.23 8.92 10.81
CA ASN A 169 11.27 8.27 11.71
C ASN A 169 10.28 7.37 10.98
N GLN A 170 10.51 7.10 9.68
CA GLN A 170 9.52 6.44 8.84
C GLN A 170 9.94 5.02 8.42
N VAL A 171 8.98 4.10 8.52
CA VAL A 171 8.90 2.86 7.76
C VAL A 171 7.80 3.05 6.71
N ASP A 172 8.10 2.85 5.42
CA ASP A 172 7.11 3.02 4.35
C ASP A 172 6.89 1.69 3.63
N ILE A 173 5.71 1.10 3.80
CA ILE A 173 5.31 -0.18 3.21
C ILE A 173 4.47 0.10 1.97
N ARG A 174 5.03 -0.21 0.81
CA ARG A 174 4.39 -0.06 -0.49
C ARG A 174 3.98 -1.43 -1.05
N ARG A 175 3.54 -1.45 -2.28
CA ARG A 175 3.05 -2.65 -2.96
C ARG A 175 4.02 -3.83 -2.90
N ASP A 176 5.28 -3.59 -3.31
CA ASP A 176 6.31 -4.61 -3.57
C ASP A 176 7.69 -4.22 -2.99
N THR A 177 7.70 -3.22 -2.17
CA THR A 177 8.90 -2.68 -1.52
C THR A 177 8.54 -2.09 -0.17
N ALA A 178 9.31 -2.40 0.84
CA ALA A 178 9.30 -1.68 2.11
C ALA A 178 10.55 -0.82 2.23
N TYR A 179 10.45 0.26 2.99
CA TYR A 179 11.56 1.18 3.26
C TYR A 179 11.69 1.41 4.76
N ILE A 180 12.90 1.48 5.28
CA ILE A 180 13.20 1.97 6.62
C ILE A 180 14.18 3.13 6.46
N GLN A 181 13.78 4.33 6.89
CA GLN A 181 14.59 5.55 6.75
C GLN A 181 15.11 5.77 5.31
N GLY A 182 14.29 5.38 4.31
CA GLY A 182 14.62 5.47 2.89
C GLY A 182 15.44 4.31 2.31
N ASN A 183 15.96 3.38 3.12
CA ASN A 183 16.61 2.17 2.62
C ASN A 183 15.57 1.16 2.14
N ALA A 184 15.71 0.68 0.91
CA ALA A 184 14.73 -0.17 0.22
C ALA A 184 14.97 -1.67 0.45
N TYR A 185 13.89 -2.41 0.69
CA TYR A 185 13.83 -3.87 0.79
C TYR A 185 12.87 -4.38 -0.28
N THR A 186 13.40 -5.03 -1.30
CA THR A 186 12.64 -5.42 -2.50
C THR A 186 13.22 -6.69 -3.17
N PRO A 187 12.39 -7.55 -3.80
CA PRO A 187 10.94 -7.51 -3.77
C PRO A 187 10.39 -8.01 -2.43
N LEU A 188 9.48 -7.24 -1.84
CA LEU A 188 8.80 -7.55 -0.59
C LEU A 188 7.36 -7.02 -0.66
N SER A 189 6.38 -7.93 -0.70
CA SER A 189 4.98 -7.57 -0.82
C SER A 189 4.46 -6.86 0.44
N MET A 190 3.46 -5.99 0.25
CA MET A 190 2.80 -5.30 1.35
C MET A 190 2.29 -6.27 2.42
N GLY A 191 1.66 -7.38 2.01
CA GLY A 191 1.17 -8.39 2.95
C GLY A 191 2.29 -8.98 3.79
N ARG A 192 3.39 -9.40 3.16
CA ARG A 192 4.55 -9.97 3.87
C ARG A 192 5.22 -8.95 4.78
N ALA A 193 5.34 -7.71 4.36
CA ALA A 193 5.90 -6.64 5.20
C ALA A 193 5.03 -6.36 6.45
N ILE A 194 3.69 -6.40 6.32
CA ILE A 194 2.77 -6.26 7.47
C ILE A 194 2.90 -7.47 8.43
N GLU A 195 3.03 -8.69 7.92
CA GLU A 195 3.26 -9.89 8.74
C GLU A 195 4.55 -9.79 9.55
N ILE A 196 5.64 -9.33 8.92
CA ILE A 196 6.91 -9.08 9.60
C ILE A 196 6.77 -7.97 10.65
N LEU A 197 6.07 -6.89 10.32
CA LEU A 197 5.79 -5.81 11.26
C LEU A 197 5.07 -6.32 12.50
N ASP A 198 4.06 -7.19 12.33
CA ASP A 198 3.29 -7.80 13.42
C ASP A 198 4.20 -8.65 14.33
N GLN A 199 5.00 -9.52 13.75
CA GLN A 199 5.95 -10.38 14.48
C GLN A 199 6.96 -9.55 15.28
N VAL A 200 7.60 -8.57 14.61
CA VAL A 200 8.60 -7.72 15.26
C VAL A 200 8.00 -6.83 16.34
N THR A 201 6.79 -6.29 16.12
CA THR A 201 6.10 -5.48 17.14
C THR A 201 5.82 -6.29 18.39
N ALA A 202 5.37 -7.54 18.24
CA ALA A 202 5.15 -8.44 19.39
C ALA A 202 6.42 -8.76 20.18
N GLU A 203 7.59 -8.82 19.50
CA GLU A 203 8.86 -9.11 20.15
C GLU A 203 9.49 -7.90 20.87
N VAL A 204 9.26 -6.67 20.36
CA VAL A 204 9.90 -5.46 20.91
C VAL A 204 9.03 -4.68 21.87
N SER A 205 7.71 -4.95 21.91
CA SER A 205 6.81 -4.37 22.92
C SER A 205 7.11 -4.98 24.28
N PRO A 206 7.36 -4.19 25.34
CA PRO A 206 7.43 -4.73 26.69
C PRO A 206 6.06 -5.30 27.08
N GLU A 207 6.06 -6.47 27.76
CA GLU A 207 4.88 -7.06 28.40
C GLU A 207 4.24 -6.09 29.41
#